data_1824fbd722c89ae00c5e262a733aac0a
#
_entry.id   1824fbd722c89ae00c5e262a733aac0a
#
_cell.length_a   1.000
_cell.length_b   1.000
_cell.length_c   1.000
_cell.angle_alpha   90.00
_cell.angle_beta   90.00
_cell.angle_gamma   90.00
#
_symmetry.space_group_name_H-M   'P 1'
#
loop_
_entity.id
_entity.type
_entity.pdbx_description
1 polymer ?
#
loop_
_entity_poly.entity_id
_entity_poly.type
_entity_poly.pdbx_seq_one_letter_code
_entity_poly.pdbx_strand_id
1 'polypeptide(L)'
;MYKSLIIDDEKPVQIAISKLGRWHKYNIKMPELANNGAQGLKVMREIHPSIVFVDMNMPIMDGCSFLNVASKEFPKCKFIVVSGYDSFNYAQEALRCGAIDYLLKPIEEEALSGAIEKALSMLSDHTTPEPAPSPECMSPEEVAADIRDYIDCNYYQNIKLSILEE
;
A
#
# COMPACT_ATOMS: atom_id res chain seq x y z
N MET A 1 -11.27 9.21 13.92
CA MET A 1 -11.74 8.46 12.74
C MET A 1 -10.79 8.77 11.59
N TYR A 2 -10.12 7.75 11.08
CA TYR A 2 -9.16 7.89 9.98
C TYR A 2 -9.88 8.15 8.65
N LYS A 3 -9.22 8.84 7.72
CA LYS A 3 -9.70 9.01 6.35
C LYS A 3 -8.87 8.15 5.42
N SER A 4 -9.47 7.60 4.39
CA SER A 4 -8.81 6.79 3.37
C SER A 4 -9.18 7.22 1.96
N LEU A 5 -8.31 6.89 1.00
CA LEU A 5 -8.46 7.20 -0.41
C LEU A 5 -8.08 5.97 -1.23
N ILE A 6 -8.83 5.69 -2.27
CA ILE A 6 -8.53 4.66 -3.28
C ILE A 6 -8.29 5.37 -4.61
N ILE A 7 -7.14 5.08 -5.22
CA ILE A 7 -6.72 5.63 -6.51
C ILE A 7 -6.53 4.46 -7.47
N ASP A 8 -7.47 4.29 -8.39
CA ASP A 8 -7.46 3.21 -9.37
C ASP A 8 -8.37 3.65 -10.54
N ASP A 9 -8.00 3.42 -11.78
CA ASP A 9 -8.82 3.75 -12.94
C ASP A 9 -9.90 2.70 -13.22
N GLU A 10 -9.78 1.52 -12.61
CA GLU A 10 -10.72 0.42 -12.71
C GLU A 10 -11.83 0.50 -11.64
N LYS A 11 -13.02 0.96 -12.00
CA LYS A 11 -14.18 1.01 -11.09
C LYS A 11 -14.48 -0.30 -10.35
N PRO A 12 -14.38 -1.50 -10.98
CA PRO A 12 -14.60 -2.76 -10.26
C PRO A 12 -13.66 -2.95 -9.08
N VAL A 13 -12.38 -2.54 -9.22
CA VAL A 13 -11.38 -2.61 -8.14
C VAL A 13 -11.72 -1.64 -7.01
N GLN A 14 -12.05 -0.39 -7.34
CA GLN A 14 -12.51 0.60 -6.35
C GLN A 14 -13.70 0.07 -5.54
N ILE A 15 -14.68 -0.56 -6.22
CA ILE A 15 -15.87 -1.15 -5.57
C ILE A 15 -15.47 -2.34 -4.68
N ALA A 16 -14.56 -3.21 -5.16
CA ALA A 16 -14.10 -4.36 -4.39
C ALA A 16 -13.42 -3.93 -3.08
N ILE A 17 -12.45 -3.02 -3.15
CA ILE A 17 -11.76 -2.48 -1.96
C ILE A 17 -12.78 -1.81 -1.02
N SER A 18 -13.67 -0.98 -1.57
CA SER A 18 -14.68 -0.28 -0.76
C SER A 18 -15.61 -1.23 0.00
N LYS A 19 -15.95 -2.39 -0.57
CA LYS A 19 -16.83 -3.39 0.05
C LYS A 19 -16.09 -4.30 1.03
N LEU A 20 -14.86 -4.72 0.70
CA LEU A 20 -14.09 -5.69 1.49
C LEU A 20 -13.41 -5.07 2.71
N GLY A 21 -13.15 -3.76 2.71
CA GLY A 21 -12.28 -3.09 3.68
C GLY A 21 -12.79 -3.00 5.11
N ARG A 22 -14.01 -3.46 5.42
CA ARG A 22 -14.60 -3.43 6.80
C ARG A 22 -14.31 -2.13 7.57
N TRP A 23 -14.42 -0.99 6.91
CA TRP A 23 -13.98 0.33 7.35
C TRP A 23 -14.44 0.73 8.76
N HIS A 24 -15.68 0.41 9.12
CA HIS A 24 -16.22 0.68 10.46
C HIS A 24 -15.49 -0.09 11.57
N LYS A 25 -15.09 -1.35 11.32
CA LYS A 25 -14.31 -2.15 12.27
C LYS A 25 -13.00 -1.43 12.65
N TYR A 26 -12.40 -0.75 11.71
CA TYR A 26 -11.10 -0.09 11.86
C TYR A 26 -11.20 1.41 12.19
N ASN A 27 -12.39 1.91 12.46
CA ASN A 27 -12.63 3.35 12.70
C ASN A 27 -12.12 4.24 11.54
N ILE A 28 -12.32 3.75 10.31
CA ILE A 28 -11.98 4.45 9.07
C ILE A 28 -13.28 4.87 8.38
N LYS A 29 -13.32 6.08 7.83
CA LYS A 29 -14.42 6.51 6.97
C LYS A 29 -14.40 5.75 5.65
N MET A 30 -15.59 5.62 5.02
CA MET A 30 -15.65 5.14 3.64
C MET A 30 -14.63 5.88 2.78
N PRO A 31 -13.85 5.15 1.96
CA PRO A 31 -12.81 5.77 1.14
C PRO A 31 -13.38 6.77 0.14
N GLU A 32 -12.68 7.88 -0.04
CA GLU A 32 -12.83 8.72 -1.23
C GLU A 32 -12.19 8.02 -2.44
N LEU A 33 -12.61 8.38 -3.63
CA LEU A 33 -12.19 7.70 -4.86
C LEU A 33 -11.51 8.69 -5.83
N ALA A 34 -10.45 8.23 -6.49
CA ALA A 34 -9.80 8.94 -7.58
C ALA A 34 -9.46 7.96 -8.71
N ASN A 35 -9.43 8.45 -9.95
CA ASN A 35 -9.26 7.61 -11.14
C ASN A 35 -7.83 7.69 -11.74
N ASN A 36 -6.93 8.43 -11.15
CA ASN A 36 -5.52 8.56 -11.53
C ASN A 36 -4.74 9.29 -10.46
N GLY A 37 -3.40 9.23 -10.54
CA GLY A 37 -2.53 9.85 -9.55
C GLY A 37 -2.70 11.37 -9.42
N ALA A 38 -2.95 12.08 -10.53
CA ALA A 38 -3.13 13.54 -10.50
C ALA A 38 -4.40 13.95 -9.73
N GLN A 39 -5.50 13.24 -9.95
CA GLN A 39 -6.72 13.42 -9.18
C GLN A 39 -6.50 13.00 -7.72
N GLY A 40 -5.76 11.91 -7.48
CA GLY A 40 -5.39 11.45 -6.15
C GLY A 40 -4.68 12.51 -5.34
N LEU A 41 -3.66 13.17 -5.89
CA LEU A 41 -2.95 14.27 -5.23
C LEU A 41 -3.88 15.44 -4.87
N LYS A 42 -4.81 15.79 -5.77
CA LYS A 42 -5.79 16.84 -5.50
C LYS A 42 -6.67 16.47 -4.30
N VAL A 43 -7.24 15.27 -4.30
CA VAL A 43 -8.08 14.78 -3.20
C VAL A 43 -7.29 14.69 -1.90
N MET A 44 -6.03 14.22 -1.93
CA MET A 44 -5.18 14.17 -0.76
C MET A 44 -4.98 15.53 -0.08
N ARG A 45 -4.80 16.59 -0.86
CA ARG A 45 -4.66 17.96 -0.35
C ARG A 45 -5.93 18.48 0.31
N GLU A 46 -7.10 18.02 -0.15
CA GLU A 46 -8.41 18.42 0.39
C GLU A 46 -8.75 17.65 1.68
N ILE A 47 -8.54 16.33 1.70
CA ILE A 47 -9.03 15.49 2.80
C ILE A 47 -7.95 15.08 3.79
N HIS A 48 -6.66 15.14 3.44
CA HIS A 48 -5.51 14.68 4.24
C HIS A 48 -5.74 13.24 4.75
N PRO A 49 -5.73 12.23 3.86
CA PRO A 49 -6.01 10.85 4.25
C PRO A 49 -4.86 10.27 5.08
N SER A 50 -5.19 9.33 5.95
CA SER A 50 -4.21 8.58 6.73
C SER A 50 -3.70 7.35 5.98
N ILE A 51 -4.56 6.76 5.12
CA ILE A 51 -4.26 5.55 4.35
C ILE A 51 -4.69 5.77 2.90
N VAL A 52 -3.83 5.41 1.96
CA VAL A 52 -4.09 5.49 0.51
C VAL A 52 -3.81 4.14 -0.13
N PHE A 53 -4.77 3.64 -0.88
CA PHE A 53 -4.61 2.51 -1.79
C PHE A 53 -4.37 3.06 -3.18
N VAL A 54 -3.32 2.62 -3.86
CA VAL A 54 -2.95 3.15 -5.17
C VAL A 54 -2.60 2.05 -6.15
N ASP A 55 -3.21 2.09 -7.34
CA ASP A 55 -2.81 1.23 -8.44
C ASP A 55 -1.51 1.72 -9.09
N MET A 56 -0.69 0.78 -9.57
CA MET A 56 0.58 1.10 -10.23
C MET A 56 0.38 1.58 -11.67
N ASN A 57 -0.61 1.03 -12.38
CA ASN A 57 -0.82 1.32 -13.80
C ASN A 57 -2.07 2.14 -14.04
N MET A 58 -1.92 3.44 -14.06
CA MET A 58 -3.01 4.37 -14.31
C MET A 58 -2.64 5.36 -15.42
N PRO A 59 -3.64 5.85 -16.19
CA PRO A 59 -3.42 6.91 -17.16
C PRO A 59 -3.08 8.25 -16.47
N ILE A 60 -2.47 9.17 -17.23
CA ILE A 60 -2.13 10.55 -16.83
C ILE A 60 -0.98 10.61 -15.83
N MET A 61 -1.09 9.94 -14.69
CA MET A 61 -0.07 9.82 -13.66
C MET A 61 -0.16 8.42 -13.06
N ASP A 62 0.87 7.61 -13.28
CA ASP A 62 1.02 6.26 -12.74
C ASP A 62 1.29 6.25 -11.23
N GLY A 63 1.22 5.06 -10.62
CA GLY A 63 1.39 4.89 -9.17
C GLY A 63 2.79 5.28 -8.68
N CYS A 64 3.85 4.98 -9.44
CA CYS A 64 5.21 5.36 -9.06
C CYS A 64 5.41 6.87 -9.04
N SER A 65 4.98 7.55 -10.09
CA SER A 65 5.02 9.01 -10.17
C SER A 65 4.20 9.66 -9.04
N PHE A 66 3.03 9.10 -8.76
CA PHE A 66 2.19 9.52 -7.64
C PHE A 66 2.90 9.34 -6.30
N LEU A 67 3.42 8.15 -5.99
CA LEU A 67 4.10 7.83 -4.74
C LEU A 67 5.31 8.72 -4.49
N ASN A 68 6.12 8.98 -5.53
CA ASN A 68 7.30 9.86 -5.44
C ASN A 68 6.96 11.30 -5.02
N VAL A 69 5.79 11.80 -5.37
CA VAL A 69 5.30 13.12 -4.95
C VAL A 69 4.60 13.03 -3.61
N ALA A 70 3.66 12.08 -3.47
CA ALA A 70 2.79 11.97 -2.30
C ALA A 70 3.55 11.62 -1.01
N SER A 71 4.56 10.74 -1.07
CA SER A 71 5.36 10.36 0.09
C SER A 71 6.15 11.53 0.69
N LYS A 72 6.59 12.47 -0.15
CA LYS A 72 7.29 13.68 0.28
C LYS A 72 6.33 14.73 0.83
N GLU A 73 5.17 14.90 0.19
CA GLU A 73 4.17 15.91 0.57
C GLU A 73 3.37 15.45 1.82
N PHE A 74 3.15 14.14 1.98
CA PHE A 74 2.36 13.55 3.05
C PHE A 74 3.12 12.44 3.82
N PRO A 75 4.19 12.75 4.54
CA PRO A 75 5.08 11.75 5.17
C PRO A 75 4.39 10.91 6.26
N LYS A 76 3.28 11.38 6.81
CA LYS A 76 2.49 10.63 7.81
C LYS A 76 1.47 9.68 7.19
N CYS A 77 1.17 9.82 5.90
CA CYS A 77 0.24 8.95 5.19
C CYS A 77 0.86 7.58 4.94
N LYS A 78 0.08 6.53 5.04
CA LYS A 78 0.50 5.16 4.74
C LYS A 78 -0.04 4.78 3.37
N PHE A 79 0.86 4.36 2.49
CA PHE A 79 0.54 3.99 1.11
C PHE A 79 0.57 2.47 0.96
N ILE A 80 -0.51 1.89 0.43
CA ILE A 80 -0.65 0.48 0.10
C ILE A 80 -0.82 0.40 -1.41
N VAL A 81 0.06 -0.33 -2.07
CA VAL A 81 -0.04 -0.52 -3.52
C VAL A 81 -0.98 -1.68 -3.82
N VAL A 82 -1.79 -1.51 -4.86
CA VAL A 82 -2.65 -2.55 -5.42
C VAL A 82 -2.26 -2.76 -6.88
N SER A 83 -2.02 -3.98 -7.33
CA SER A 83 -1.55 -4.20 -8.70
C SER A 83 -2.01 -5.54 -9.25
N GLY A 84 -2.25 -5.60 -10.57
CA GLY A 84 -2.53 -6.84 -11.30
C GLY A 84 -1.26 -7.60 -11.72
N TYR A 85 -0.09 -7.12 -11.41
CA TYR A 85 1.16 -7.73 -11.83
C TYR A 85 1.85 -8.42 -10.64
N ASP A 86 1.99 -9.73 -10.75
CA ASP A 86 2.84 -10.54 -9.88
C ASP A 86 4.29 -10.44 -10.39
N SER A 87 4.90 -9.27 -10.19
CA SER A 87 6.28 -9.02 -10.58
C SER A 87 7.05 -8.46 -9.41
N PHE A 88 8.09 -9.15 -9.01
CA PHE A 88 9.03 -8.72 -7.98
C PHE A 88 9.54 -7.28 -8.18
N ASN A 89 9.79 -6.90 -9.43
CA ASN A 89 10.28 -5.57 -9.76
C ASN A 89 9.29 -4.46 -9.37
N TYR A 90 8.00 -4.66 -9.61
CA TYR A 90 6.97 -3.68 -9.24
C TYR A 90 6.80 -3.58 -7.73
N ALA A 91 6.82 -4.70 -7.01
CA ALA A 91 6.75 -4.70 -5.55
C ALA A 91 7.97 -3.98 -4.94
N GLN A 92 9.18 -4.26 -5.44
CA GLN A 92 10.39 -3.60 -4.99
C GLN A 92 10.35 -2.07 -5.27
N GLU A 93 9.87 -1.68 -6.44
CA GLU A 93 9.73 -0.27 -6.80
C GLU A 93 8.70 0.45 -5.92
N ALA A 94 7.57 -0.17 -5.65
CA ALA A 94 6.55 0.36 -4.74
C ALA A 94 7.11 0.62 -3.34
N LEU A 95 7.85 -0.34 -2.77
CA LEU A 95 8.48 -0.21 -1.45
C LEU A 95 9.54 0.91 -1.44
N ARG A 96 10.36 1.03 -2.50
CA ARG A 96 11.34 2.12 -2.64
C ARG A 96 10.67 3.50 -2.72
N CYS A 97 9.47 3.57 -3.28
CA CYS A 97 8.67 4.79 -3.36
C CYS A 97 7.90 5.10 -2.06
N GLY A 98 8.06 4.30 -1.00
CA GLY A 98 7.48 4.55 0.33
C GLY A 98 6.14 3.88 0.58
N ALA A 99 5.74 2.90 -0.24
CA ALA A 99 4.61 2.02 0.09
C ALA A 99 4.98 1.13 1.28
N ILE A 100 4.01 0.90 2.16
CA ILE A 100 4.17 0.01 3.32
C ILE A 100 3.77 -1.42 3.02
N ASP A 101 2.97 -1.61 1.97
CA ASP A 101 2.48 -2.93 1.56
C ASP A 101 2.11 -2.99 0.08
N TYR A 102 1.98 -4.21 -0.44
CA TYR A 102 1.67 -4.49 -1.83
C TYR A 102 0.63 -5.61 -1.94
N LEU A 103 -0.52 -5.33 -2.53
CA LEU A 103 -1.63 -6.26 -2.71
C LEU A 103 -1.79 -6.64 -4.18
N LEU A 104 -1.94 -7.93 -4.45
CA LEU A 104 -2.23 -8.43 -5.80
C LEU A 104 -3.73 -8.41 -6.09
N LYS A 105 -4.09 -8.10 -7.32
CA LYS A 105 -5.43 -8.28 -7.87
C LYS A 105 -5.59 -9.75 -8.35
N PRO A 106 -6.69 -10.45 -8.06
CA PRO A 106 -7.87 -10.00 -7.34
C PRO A 106 -7.64 -9.86 -5.83
N ILE A 107 -8.21 -8.81 -5.23
CA ILE A 107 -7.98 -8.48 -3.82
C ILE A 107 -8.79 -9.43 -2.94
N GLU A 108 -8.11 -10.11 -2.05
CA GLU A 108 -8.71 -10.96 -1.02
C GLU A 108 -8.97 -10.17 0.26
N GLU A 109 -10.04 -10.53 0.97
CA GLU A 109 -10.46 -9.81 2.19
C GLU A 109 -9.41 -9.89 3.30
N GLU A 110 -8.77 -11.07 3.46
CA GLU A 110 -7.72 -11.29 4.45
C GLU A 110 -6.49 -10.43 4.18
N ALA A 111 -6.02 -10.40 2.93
CA ALA A 111 -4.87 -9.59 2.53
C ALA A 111 -5.14 -8.09 2.73
N LEU A 112 -6.34 -7.62 2.34
CA LEU A 112 -6.74 -6.24 2.54
C LEU A 112 -6.82 -5.87 4.02
N SER A 113 -7.39 -6.77 4.85
CA SER A 113 -7.50 -6.58 6.30
C SER A 113 -6.11 -6.50 6.95
N GLY A 114 -5.19 -7.39 6.58
CA GLY A 114 -3.81 -7.37 7.06
C GLY A 114 -3.07 -6.08 6.73
N ALA A 115 -3.20 -5.59 5.49
CA ALA A 115 -2.61 -4.34 5.07
C ALA A 115 -3.18 -3.12 5.82
N ILE A 116 -4.50 -3.11 6.09
CA ILE A 116 -5.14 -2.06 6.90
C ILE A 116 -4.62 -2.10 8.35
N GLU A 117 -4.54 -3.28 8.96
CA GLU A 117 -4.04 -3.45 10.33
C GLU A 117 -2.59 -3.01 10.46
N LYS A 118 -1.74 -3.36 9.48
CA LYS A 118 -0.36 -2.90 9.40
C LYS A 118 -0.27 -1.37 9.29
N ALA A 119 -1.08 -0.75 8.43
CA ALA A 119 -1.12 0.70 8.31
C ALA A 119 -1.53 1.39 9.62
N LEU A 120 -2.54 0.84 10.30
CA LEU A 120 -3.03 1.39 11.57
C LEU A 120 -2.00 1.25 12.71
N SER A 121 -1.29 0.12 12.80
CA SER A 121 -0.22 -0.04 13.79
C SER A 121 0.85 1.04 13.62
N MET A 122 1.30 1.29 12.39
CA MET A 122 2.28 2.32 12.07
C MET A 122 1.76 3.76 12.28
N LEU A 123 0.44 3.98 12.30
CA LEU A 123 -0.16 5.28 12.62
C LEU A 123 -0.29 5.50 14.12
N SER A 124 -0.41 4.42 14.91
CA SER A 124 -0.55 4.46 16.38
C SER A 124 0.78 4.67 17.09
N ASP A 125 1.90 4.23 16.51
CA ASP A 125 3.24 4.33 17.10
C ASP A 125 3.83 5.76 17.11
N HIS A 126 3.13 6.74 16.53
CA HIS A 126 3.58 8.14 16.49
C HIS A 126 3.24 8.95 17.73
N THR A 127 3.35 8.37 18.95
CA THR A 127 3.33 9.15 20.21
C THR A 127 4.73 9.54 20.72
N THR A 128 5.79 9.26 19.96
CA THR A 128 7.14 9.81 20.24
C THR A 128 7.84 10.17 18.92
N PRO A 129 8.36 11.41 18.77
CA PRO A 129 9.13 11.78 17.60
C PRO A 129 10.60 11.38 17.79
N GLU A 130 11.06 10.31 17.15
CA GLU A 130 12.47 10.20 16.80
C GLU A 130 12.64 10.36 15.28
N PRO A 131 13.63 11.15 14.84
CA PRO A 131 13.85 11.38 13.43
C PRO A 131 14.32 10.09 12.74
N ALA A 132 13.64 9.72 11.67
CA ALA A 132 14.10 8.65 10.80
C ALA A 132 15.53 8.92 10.31
N PRO A 133 16.44 7.94 10.32
CA PRO A 133 17.74 8.10 9.70
C PRO A 133 17.53 8.32 8.19
N SER A 134 18.19 9.35 7.69
CA SER A 134 18.29 9.68 6.26
C SER A 134 18.84 8.48 5.48
N PRO A 135 18.42 8.26 4.22
CA PRO A 135 18.72 7.06 3.42
C PRO A 135 20.17 6.95 2.94
N GLU A 136 21.14 7.43 3.73
CA GLU A 136 22.55 7.44 3.31
C GLU A 136 23.42 6.30 3.84
N CYS A 137 22.88 5.32 4.57
CA CYS A 137 23.72 4.22 5.11
C CYS A 137 22.95 2.89 5.28
N MET A 138 22.41 2.33 4.23
CA MET A 138 22.15 0.90 4.21
C MET A 138 22.98 0.26 3.10
N SER A 139 23.82 -0.71 3.47
CA SER A 139 24.60 -1.47 2.51
C SER A 139 23.67 -2.33 1.63
N PRO A 140 24.06 -2.64 0.38
CA PRO A 140 23.26 -3.51 -0.49
C PRO A 140 22.94 -4.89 0.10
N GLU A 141 23.70 -5.33 1.11
CA GLU A 141 23.56 -6.62 1.77
C GLU A 141 22.44 -6.62 2.86
N GLU A 142 22.23 -5.51 3.55
CA GLU A 142 21.15 -5.36 4.54
C GLU A 142 19.77 -5.25 3.87
N VAL A 143 19.69 -4.56 2.74
CA VAL A 143 18.48 -4.50 1.93
C VAL A 143 18.11 -5.88 1.35
N ALA A 144 19.10 -6.72 1.02
CA ALA A 144 18.88 -8.08 0.53
C ALA A 144 18.38 -9.05 1.62
N ALA A 145 18.72 -8.81 2.89
CA ALA A 145 18.26 -9.64 4.00
C ALA A 145 16.78 -9.40 4.31
N ASP A 146 16.34 -8.14 4.41
CA ASP A 146 14.94 -7.78 4.67
C ASP A 146 14.00 -8.24 3.54
N ILE A 147 14.49 -8.21 2.29
CA ILE A 147 13.75 -8.70 1.12
C ILE A 147 13.63 -10.23 1.15
N ARG A 148 14.65 -10.95 1.60
CA ARG A 148 14.60 -12.41 1.75
C ARG A 148 13.59 -12.86 2.79
N ASP A 149 13.58 -12.23 3.94
CA ASP A 149 12.63 -12.53 5.02
C ASP A 149 11.17 -12.23 4.60
N TYR A 150 10.95 -11.18 3.82
CA TYR A 150 9.63 -10.86 3.27
C TYR A 150 9.15 -11.89 2.24
N ILE A 151 10.06 -12.37 1.39
CA ILE A 151 9.76 -13.43 0.39
C ILE A 151 9.50 -14.77 1.09
N ASP A 152 10.31 -15.15 2.08
CA ASP A 152 10.16 -16.41 2.80
C ASP A 152 8.84 -16.44 3.60
N CYS A 153 8.42 -15.33 4.19
CA CYS A 153 7.15 -15.26 4.92
C CYS A 153 5.91 -15.34 4.01
N ASN A 154 5.96 -14.78 2.81
CA ASN A 154 4.77 -14.69 1.94
C ASN A 154 4.74 -15.76 0.83
N TYR A 155 5.89 -16.25 0.37
CA TYR A 155 5.96 -17.21 -0.74
C TYR A 155 5.78 -18.65 -0.28
N TYR A 156 6.30 -19.04 0.90
CA TYR A 156 6.19 -20.41 1.40
C TYR A 156 4.81 -20.76 1.96
N GLN A 157 3.98 -19.80 2.34
CA GLN A 157 2.61 -20.10 2.74
C GLN A 157 1.71 -20.48 1.54
N ASN A 158 1.97 -19.94 0.35
CA ASN A 158 1.17 -20.25 -0.85
C ASN A 158 1.62 -21.54 -1.56
N ILE A 159 2.88 -22.00 -1.37
CA ILE A 159 3.38 -23.24 -2.01
C ILE A 159 2.94 -24.49 -1.24
N LYS A 160 2.69 -24.41 0.07
CA LYS A 160 2.25 -25.58 0.86
C LYS A 160 0.85 -26.07 0.52
N LEU A 161 0.00 -25.27 -0.11
CA LEU A 161 -1.36 -25.66 -0.50
C LEU A 161 -1.45 -26.36 -1.86
N SER A 162 -0.45 -26.22 -2.74
CA SER A 162 -0.48 -26.82 -4.09
C SER A 162 0.24 -28.17 -4.20
N ILE A 163 0.91 -28.66 -3.15
CA ILE A 163 1.67 -29.94 -3.16
C ILE A 163 0.95 -31.08 -2.41
N LEU A 164 -0.21 -30.81 -1.81
CA LEU A 164 -0.97 -31.83 -1.05
C LEU A 164 -2.20 -32.39 -1.77
N GLU A 165 -2.36 -32.13 -3.09
CA GLU A 165 -3.37 -32.76 -3.95
C GLU A 165 -2.70 -33.44 -5.15
N GLU A 166 -1.90 -34.50 -4.91
CA GLU A 166 -1.67 -35.63 -5.83
C GLU A 166 -1.56 -36.92 -5.03
#